data_027f78cd31f40270d78217f5946e7f61
#
_entry.id   027f78cd31f40270d78217f5946e7f61
#
_cell.length_a   1.000
_cell.length_b   1.000
_cell.length_c   1.000
_cell.angle_alpha   90.00
_cell.angle_beta   90.00
_cell.angle_gamma   90.00
#
_symmetry.space_group_name_H-M   'P 1'
#
loop_
_entity.id
_entity.type
_entity.pdbx_description
1 polymer ?
#
loop_
_entity_poly.entity_id
_entity_poly.type
_entity_poly.pdbx_seq_one_letter_code
_entity_poly.pdbx_strand_id
1 'polypeptide(L)'
;MGADVIVIGAGIVGAACAHALARAGRNVLVLDARIGSATGAGMGHLVVMDDNPAELALSRDSTARWRALAPHMPEDCAYSACGTLWIAANEEEMAEAERKQQRLRADGIDSRLLDAVALARAEPALRKGLAGALEVPGDGILYAPNAARWLLSQGGDAIRVEHAKVDAIEDDGTLRLADGTRLAAPQIVLANGIEATTLCPELPIRPKKGHLLITDRYPGTVHHQLVELGYVTSAHHSDGDSVAFNVQPRPTGQLLVGSSRQFDTTDPAVEAPMLARMLQRTLDYLPGLGNLNAVRSWTGMRAASPDGLPLLGKHPWREKLWLAVGHEGLGVTTAPGSAHLLAALMTGAAPEFDAAPYAPRGLREMA
;
A
#
# COMPACT_ATOMS: atom_id res chain seq x y z
N MET A 1 -8.81 -30.64 10.49
CA MET A 1 -7.33 -30.56 10.56
C MET A 1 -6.96 -29.24 11.17
N GLY A 2 -5.88 -29.19 11.99
CA GLY A 2 -5.38 -27.95 12.56
C GLY A 2 -4.75 -27.06 11.46
N ALA A 3 -4.71 -25.76 11.67
CA ALA A 3 -4.02 -24.84 10.76
C ALA A 3 -2.49 -25.01 10.88
N ASP A 4 -1.78 -25.01 9.77
CA ASP A 4 -0.31 -24.97 9.73
C ASP A 4 0.20 -23.57 10.07
N VAL A 5 -0.57 -22.55 9.66
CA VAL A 5 -0.25 -21.14 9.87
C VAL A 5 -1.51 -20.39 10.32
N ILE A 6 -1.36 -19.52 11.32
CA ILE A 6 -2.38 -18.51 11.65
C ILE A 6 -1.88 -17.14 11.15
N VAL A 7 -2.69 -16.45 10.33
CA VAL A 7 -2.43 -15.08 9.90
C VAL A 7 -3.33 -14.12 10.70
N ILE A 8 -2.74 -13.15 11.36
CA ILE A 8 -3.46 -12.12 12.12
C ILE A 8 -3.64 -10.88 11.23
N GLY A 9 -4.88 -10.61 10.84
CA GLY A 9 -5.27 -9.53 9.93
C GLY A 9 -5.62 -10.02 8.52
N ALA A 10 -6.81 -9.64 8.03
CA ALA A 10 -7.30 -9.89 6.67
C ALA A 10 -7.25 -8.66 5.75
N GLY A 11 -6.42 -7.67 6.10
CA GLY A 11 -6.07 -6.59 5.19
C GLY A 11 -5.33 -7.11 3.97
N ILE A 12 -5.06 -6.24 2.98
CA ILE A 12 -4.46 -6.66 1.70
C ILE A 12 -3.14 -7.44 1.87
N VAL A 13 -2.30 -7.08 2.84
CA VAL A 13 -1.04 -7.78 3.13
C VAL A 13 -1.31 -9.16 3.71
N GLY A 14 -2.16 -9.26 4.74
CA GLY A 14 -2.49 -10.56 5.35
C GLY A 14 -3.22 -11.49 4.38
N ALA A 15 -4.12 -10.94 3.55
CA ALA A 15 -4.80 -11.69 2.49
C ALA A 15 -3.80 -12.24 1.46
N ALA A 16 -2.83 -11.42 1.03
CA ALA A 16 -1.78 -11.87 0.13
C ALA A 16 -0.88 -12.94 0.77
N CYS A 17 -0.52 -12.79 2.05
CA CYS A 17 0.25 -13.79 2.81
C CYS A 17 -0.51 -15.12 2.90
N ALA A 18 -1.79 -15.09 3.26
CA ALA A 18 -2.63 -16.28 3.31
C ALA A 18 -2.72 -16.99 1.94
N HIS A 19 -2.94 -16.22 0.88
CA HIS A 19 -2.98 -16.73 -0.49
C HIS A 19 -1.64 -17.37 -0.90
N ALA A 20 -0.51 -16.71 -0.66
CA ALA A 20 0.80 -17.24 -1.01
C ALA A 20 1.15 -18.53 -0.23
N LEU A 21 0.82 -18.57 1.06
CA LEU A 21 1.02 -19.75 1.91
C LEU A 21 0.12 -20.93 1.50
N ALA A 22 -1.14 -20.67 1.16
CA ALA A 22 -2.05 -21.69 0.64
C ALA A 22 -1.52 -22.27 -0.69
N ARG A 23 -1.02 -21.43 -1.58
CA ARG A 23 -0.36 -21.88 -2.82
C ARG A 23 0.93 -22.68 -2.56
N ALA A 24 1.57 -22.45 -1.42
CA ALA A 24 2.71 -23.26 -0.96
C ALA A 24 2.28 -24.52 -0.18
N GLY A 25 0.99 -24.92 -0.24
CA GLY A 25 0.46 -26.14 0.35
C GLY A 25 0.20 -26.07 1.85
N ARG A 26 0.04 -24.89 2.44
CA ARG A 26 -0.27 -24.70 3.85
C ARG A 26 -1.77 -24.51 4.09
N ASN A 27 -2.28 -25.10 5.17
CA ASN A 27 -3.63 -24.79 5.68
C ASN A 27 -3.53 -23.54 6.57
N VAL A 28 -4.25 -22.49 6.18
CA VAL A 28 -4.16 -21.15 6.79
C VAL A 28 -5.45 -20.79 7.50
N LEU A 29 -5.36 -20.40 8.76
CA LEU A 29 -6.43 -19.74 9.49
C LEU A 29 -6.14 -18.24 9.52
N VAL A 30 -7.03 -17.42 8.99
CA VAL A 30 -6.94 -15.96 9.08
C VAL A 30 -7.87 -15.46 10.16
N LEU A 31 -7.35 -14.72 11.13
CA LEU A 31 -8.11 -14.07 12.19
C LEU A 31 -8.18 -12.57 11.94
N ASP A 32 -9.39 -12.02 11.87
CA ASP A 32 -9.59 -10.59 11.62
C ASP A 32 -10.63 -9.99 12.56
N ALA A 33 -10.27 -8.91 13.21
CA ALA A 33 -11.13 -8.19 14.14
C ALA A 33 -12.15 -7.26 13.44
N ARG A 34 -12.06 -7.08 12.12
CA ARG A 34 -12.90 -6.18 11.29
C ARG A 34 -12.91 -4.73 11.78
N ILE A 35 -11.81 -4.30 12.35
CA ILE A 35 -11.61 -2.88 12.71
C ILE A 35 -11.14 -2.09 11.49
N GLY A 36 -11.26 -0.77 11.54
CA GLY A 36 -10.82 0.11 10.45
C GLY A 36 -9.37 -0.15 10.05
N SER A 37 -9.08 -0.20 8.75
CA SER A 37 -7.77 -0.58 8.24
C SER A 37 -7.27 0.36 7.15
N ALA A 38 -5.93 0.41 6.95
CA ALA A 38 -5.30 1.10 5.82
C ALA A 38 -5.80 0.56 4.47
N THR A 39 -6.12 -0.73 4.37
CA THR A 39 -6.70 -1.34 3.17
C THR A 39 -8.04 -0.72 2.79
N GLY A 40 -8.92 -0.49 3.78
CA GLY A 40 -10.22 0.12 3.55
C GLY A 40 -10.16 1.63 3.29
N ALA A 41 -9.10 2.28 3.76
CA ALA A 41 -8.92 3.72 3.62
C ALA A 41 -7.99 4.11 2.46
N GLY A 42 -7.20 3.19 1.91
CA GLY A 42 -6.17 3.49 0.91
C GLY A 42 -6.70 3.79 -0.48
N MET A 43 -5.89 4.45 -1.29
CA MET A 43 -6.23 4.79 -2.68
C MET A 43 -6.22 3.57 -3.62
N GLY A 44 -5.42 2.56 -3.31
CA GLY A 44 -5.32 1.36 -4.15
C GLY A 44 -4.33 1.49 -5.31
N HIS A 45 -3.27 2.28 -5.11
CA HIS A 45 -2.18 2.40 -6.07
C HIS A 45 -1.45 1.08 -6.31
N LEU A 46 -1.10 0.84 -7.56
CA LEU A 46 -0.16 -0.17 -8.02
C LEU A 46 0.93 0.56 -8.79
N VAL A 47 1.98 0.96 -8.10
CA VAL A 47 3.01 1.86 -8.62
C VAL A 47 4.41 1.29 -8.38
N VAL A 48 5.30 1.48 -9.34
CA VAL A 48 6.71 1.22 -9.12
C VAL A 48 7.36 2.43 -8.47
N MET A 49 7.97 2.21 -7.30
CA MET A 49 8.67 3.23 -6.54
C MET A 49 10.17 2.98 -6.58
N ASP A 50 10.96 4.06 -6.58
CA ASP A 50 12.42 4.01 -6.76
C ASP A 50 13.20 4.90 -5.77
N ASP A 51 12.60 5.17 -4.60
CA ASP A 51 13.24 5.99 -3.56
C ASP A 51 14.55 5.34 -3.05
N ASN A 52 14.60 4.01 -3.10
CA ASN A 52 15.82 3.23 -2.87
C ASN A 52 15.77 1.88 -3.63
N PRO A 53 16.90 1.19 -3.81
CA PRO A 53 16.95 -0.07 -4.59
C PRO A 53 16.05 -1.19 -4.04
N ALA A 54 15.88 -1.29 -2.73
CA ALA A 54 15.03 -2.32 -2.13
C ALA A 54 13.55 -2.03 -2.41
N GLU A 55 13.10 -0.78 -2.25
CA GLU A 55 11.74 -0.40 -2.59
C GLU A 55 11.43 -0.65 -4.07
N LEU A 56 12.39 -0.32 -4.96
CA LEU A 56 12.28 -0.61 -6.39
C LEU A 56 12.14 -2.11 -6.66
N ALA A 57 12.98 -2.94 -6.06
CA ALA A 57 12.92 -4.38 -6.24
C ALA A 57 11.57 -4.97 -5.80
N LEU A 58 11.08 -4.59 -4.62
CA LEU A 58 9.81 -5.08 -4.07
C LEU A 58 8.61 -4.57 -4.86
N SER A 59 8.57 -3.28 -5.21
CA SER A 59 7.46 -2.70 -5.97
C SER A 59 7.40 -3.22 -7.40
N ARG A 60 8.54 -3.41 -8.06
CA ARG A 60 8.65 -4.03 -9.39
C ARG A 60 8.13 -5.47 -9.40
N ASP A 61 8.60 -6.31 -8.48
CA ASP A 61 8.13 -7.70 -8.36
C ASP A 61 6.61 -7.74 -8.09
N SER A 62 6.16 -6.90 -7.18
CA SER A 62 4.75 -6.85 -6.78
C SER A 62 3.82 -6.38 -7.89
N THR A 63 4.19 -5.34 -8.64
CA THR A 63 3.38 -4.87 -9.77
C THR A 63 3.32 -5.88 -10.91
N ALA A 64 4.41 -6.64 -11.13
CA ALA A 64 4.40 -7.77 -12.06
C ALA A 64 3.42 -8.86 -11.62
N ARG A 65 3.38 -9.21 -10.32
CA ARG A 65 2.43 -10.18 -9.76
C ARG A 65 0.99 -9.69 -9.84
N TRP A 66 0.73 -8.42 -9.56
CA TRP A 66 -0.60 -7.85 -9.73
C TRP A 66 -1.09 -7.93 -11.17
N ARG A 67 -0.23 -7.62 -12.14
CA ARG A 67 -0.55 -7.75 -13.57
C ARG A 67 -0.85 -9.20 -13.97
N ALA A 68 -0.11 -10.17 -13.42
CA ALA A 68 -0.37 -11.59 -13.66
C ALA A 68 -1.72 -12.06 -13.04
N LEU A 69 -2.12 -11.47 -11.92
CA LEU A 69 -3.41 -11.76 -11.26
C LEU A 69 -4.59 -11.06 -11.94
N ALA A 70 -4.38 -9.89 -12.55
CA ALA A 70 -5.43 -9.02 -13.09
C ALA A 70 -6.45 -9.72 -14.01
N PRO A 71 -6.06 -10.62 -14.95
CA PRO A 71 -7.03 -11.31 -15.83
C PRO A 71 -8.03 -12.22 -15.08
N HIS A 72 -7.74 -12.57 -13.83
CA HIS A 72 -8.55 -13.46 -13.00
C HIS A 72 -9.36 -12.70 -11.95
N MET A 73 -9.14 -11.40 -11.80
CA MET A 73 -9.84 -10.57 -10.83
C MET A 73 -11.29 -10.32 -11.27
N PRO A 74 -12.27 -10.43 -10.36
CA PRO A 74 -13.63 -9.98 -10.64
C PRO A 74 -13.66 -8.45 -10.82
N GLU A 75 -14.68 -7.99 -11.55
CA GLU A 75 -14.85 -6.57 -11.91
C GLU A 75 -14.92 -5.66 -10.67
N ASP A 76 -15.46 -6.14 -9.57
CA ASP A 76 -15.59 -5.36 -8.33
C ASP A 76 -14.25 -5.09 -7.63
N CYS A 77 -13.16 -5.78 -8.01
CA CYS A 77 -11.81 -5.39 -7.65
C CYS A 77 -11.38 -4.07 -8.29
N ALA A 78 -12.13 -3.59 -9.27
CA ALA A 78 -11.93 -2.33 -9.98
C ALA A 78 -10.46 -2.12 -10.42
N TYR A 79 -9.81 -3.21 -10.88
CA TYR A 79 -8.47 -3.12 -11.44
C TYR A 79 -8.50 -2.30 -12.73
N SER A 80 -7.55 -1.39 -12.86
CA SER A 80 -7.36 -0.60 -14.07
C SER A 80 -5.87 -0.35 -14.31
N ALA A 81 -5.38 -0.73 -15.48
CA ALA A 81 -4.02 -0.45 -15.95
C ALA A 81 -3.96 0.97 -16.55
N CYS A 82 -4.29 1.98 -15.76
CA CYS A 82 -4.39 3.37 -16.23
C CYS A 82 -3.03 4.07 -16.35
N GLY A 83 -1.94 3.46 -15.89
CA GLY A 83 -0.63 4.10 -15.83
C GLY A 83 -0.54 5.20 -14.76
N THR A 84 0.68 5.66 -14.51
CA THR A 84 0.95 6.82 -13.64
C THR A 84 1.62 7.93 -14.44
N LEU A 85 1.17 9.16 -14.26
CA LEU A 85 1.88 10.37 -14.69
C LEU A 85 2.48 11.07 -13.45
N TRP A 86 3.80 11.06 -13.35
CA TRP A 86 4.57 11.87 -12.41
C TRP A 86 4.72 13.26 -12.98
N ILE A 87 3.91 14.20 -12.52
CA ILE A 87 3.78 15.54 -13.09
C ILE A 87 4.93 16.43 -12.64
N ALA A 88 5.64 17.00 -13.59
CA ALA A 88 6.68 18.02 -13.37
C ALA A 88 6.10 19.42 -13.59
N ALA A 89 6.13 20.25 -12.53
CA ALA A 89 5.61 21.61 -12.59
C ALA A 89 6.57 22.60 -13.23
N ASN A 90 7.86 22.29 -13.28
CA ASN A 90 8.95 23.12 -13.78
C ASN A 90 10.10 22.28 -14.33
N GLU A 91 11.15 22.95 -14.87
CA GLU A 91 12.31 22.30 -15.51
C GLU A 91 13.18 21.53 -14.49
N GLU A 92 13.24 21.95 -13.23
CA GLU A 92 13.97 21.23 -12.18
C GLU A 92 13.33 19.88 -11.89
N GLU A 93 12.00 19.85 -11.83
CA GLU A 93 11.24 18.61 -11.68
C GLU A 93 11.32 17.72 -12.94
N MET A 94 11.40 18.33 -14.16
CA MET A 94 11.67 17.56 -15.38
C MET A 94 13.03 16.88 -15.35
N ALA A 95 14.06 17.54 -14.86
CA ALA A 95 15.37 16.92 -14.69
C ALA A 95 15.32 15.75 -13.70
N GLU A 96 14.49 15.81 -12.65
CA GLU A 96 14.25 14.66 -11.76
C GLU A 96 13.45 13.56 -12.47
N ALA A 97 12.46 13.91 -13.30
CA ALA A 97 11.75 12.94 -14.14
C ALA A 97 12.68 12.15 -15.05
N GLU A 98 13.69 12.81 -15.63
CA GLU A 98 14.72 12.16 -16.44
C GLU A 98 15.59 11.20 -15.61
N ARG A 99 16.04 11.61 -14.43
CA ARG A 99 16.78 10.73 -13.51
C ARG A 99 15.97 9.52 -13.08
N LYS A 100 14.71 9.74 -12.73
CA LYS A 100 13.77 8.67 -12.38
C LYS A 100 13.60 7.70 -13.56
N GLN A 101 13.40 8.21 -14.77
CA GLN A 101 13.31 7.39 -15.97
C GLN A 101 14.55 6.51 -16.19
N GLN A 102 15.74 7.09 -16.01
CA GLN A 102 17.00 6.32 -16.17
C GLN A 102 17.07 5.16 -15.16
N ARG A 103 16.71 5.40 -13.89
CA ARG A 103 16.65 4.34 -12.86
C ARG A 103 15.65 3.24 -13.24
N LEU A 104 14.43 3.63 -13.60
CA LEU A 104 13.38 2.69 -13.99
C LEU A 104 13.77 1.84 -15.20
N ARG A 105 14.34 2.46 -16.23
CA ARG A 105 14.81 1.75 -17.45
C ARG A 105 15.97 0.81 -17.17
N ALA A 106 16.89 1.15 -16.29
CA ALA A 106 17.97 0.29 -15.88
C ALA A 106 17.46 -1.02 -15.24
N ASP A 107 16.30 -0.97 -14.60
CA ASP A 107 15.60 -2.12 -14.01
C ASP A 107 14.55 -2.75 -14.95
N GLY A 108 14.54 -2.39 -16.24
CA GLY A 108 13.67 -2.98 -17.26
C GLY A 108 12.21 -2.51 -17.19
N ILE A 109 11.93 -1.37 -16.52
CA ILE A 109 10.60 -0.80 -16.39
C ILE A 109 10.36 0.20 -17.53
N ASP A 110 9.30 -0.06 -18.33
CA ASP A 110 8.89 0.85 -19.40
C ASP A 110 8.43 2.18 -18.82
N SER A 111 8.98 3.26 -19.36
CA SER A 111 8.68 4.62 -18.92
C SER A 111 9.00 5.64 -20.02
N ARG A 112 8.22 6.72 -20.11
CA ARG A 112 8.30 7.72 -21.17
C ARG A 112 8.25 9.13 -20.58
N LEU A 113 9.11 10.02 -21.09
CA LEU A 113 8.97 11.44 -20.81
C LEU A 113 7.93 12.05 -21.75
N LEU A 114 7.03 12.81 -21.20
CA LEU A 114 6.06 13.63 -21.90
C LEU A 114 6.47 15.09 -21.74
N ASP A 115 6.62 15.80 -22.85
CA ASP A 115 6.73 17.25 -22.83
C ASP A 115 5.38 17.92 -22.47
N ALA A 116 5.36 19.24 -22.30
CA ALA A 116 4.17 19.99 -21.94
C ALA A 116 3.00 19.79 -22.93
N VAL A 117 3.30 19.60 -24.23
CA VAL A 117 2.27 19.39 -25.26
C VAL A 117 1.68 17.99 -25.18
N ALA A 118 2.53 16.98 -25.01
CA ALA A 118 2.10 15.59 -24.86
C ALA A 118 1.31 15.40 -23.57
N LEU A 119 1.77 16.00 -22.46
CA LEU A 119 1.04 15.99 -21.19
C LEU A 119 -0.34 16.62 -21.30
N ALA A 120 -0.46 17.80 -21.94
CA ALA A 120 -1.75 18.47 -22.14
C ALA A 120 -2.72 17.67 -23.03
N ARG A 121 -2.21 16.82 -23.93
CA ARG A 121 -3.03 15.90 -24.73
C ARG A 121 -3.46 14.67 -23.92
N ALA A 122 -2.57 14.13 -23.10
CA ALA A 122 -2.86 12.96 -22.26
C ALA A 122 -3.88 13.30 -21.16
N GLU A 123 -3.74 14.48 -20.53
CA GLU A 123 -4.57 14.95 -19.43
C GLU A 123 -5.01 16.41 -19.63
N PRO A 124 -6.07 16.62 -20.46
CA PRO A 124 -6.53 17.98 -20.78
C PRO A 124 -7.08 18.79 -19.60
N ALA A 125 -7.45 18.10 -18.50
CA ALA A 125 -7.96 18.73 -17.27
C ALA A 125 -6.87 19.40 -16.43
N LEU A 126 -5.59 19.07 -16.66
CA LEU A 126 -4.49 19.70 -15.96
C LEU A 126 -4.33 21.18 -16.34
N ARG A 127 -3.88 21.99 -15.40
CA ARG A 127 -3.56 23.39 -15.65
C ARG A 127 -2.50 23.55 -16.76
N LYS A 128 -2.53 24.68 -17.44
CA LYS A 128 -1.46 25.06 -18.37
C LYS A 128 -0.17 25.43 -17.65
N GLY A 129 0.94 25.40 -18.37
CA GLY A 129 2.26 25.83 -17.86
C GLY A 129 2.97 24.79 -16.98
N LEU A 130 2.57 23.53 -17.03
CA LEU A 130 3.36 22.41 -16.52
C LEU A 130 4.50 22.10 -17.50
N ALA A 131 5.66 21.71 -16.99
CA ALA A 131 6.84 21.42 -17.83
C ALA A 131 6.70 20.08 -18.58
N GLY A 132 6.06 19.08 -17.95
CA GLY A 132 5.87 17.77 -18.54
C GLY A 132 5.52 16.72 -17.48
N ALA A 133 5.82 15.45 -17.80
CA ALA A 133 5.64 14.33 -16.89
C ALA A 133 6.53 13.15 -17.25
N LEU A 134 6.73 12.26 -16.28
CA LEU A 134 7.17 10.89 -16.53
C LEU A 134 5.95 9.97 -16.50
N GLU A 135 5.70 9.28 -17.60
CA GLU A 135 4.69 8.24 -17.71
C GLU A 135 5.28 6.87 -17.39
N VAL A 136 4.59 6.11 -16.53
CA VAL A 136 4.86 4.68 -16.24
C VAL A 136 3.62 3.88 -16.63
N PRO A 137 3.55 3.37 -17.87
CA PRO A 137 2.34 2.71 -18.40
C PRO A 137 1.99 1.41 -17.68
N GLY A 138 2.98 0.76 -17.07
CA GLY A 138 2.79 -0.51 -16.35
C GLY A 138 2.14 -0.38 -14.98
N ASP A 139 1.95 0.83 -14.49
CA ASP A 139 1.27 1.11 -13.23
C ASP A 139 -0.26 1.00 -13.37
N GLY A 140 -0.95 0.98 -12.25
CA GLY A 140 -2.41 0.89 -12.26
C GLY A 140 -3.02 1.14 -10.90
N ILE A 141 -4.28 0.81 -10.78
CA ILE A 141 -5.07 0.93 -9.55
C ILE A 141 -5.92 -0.31 -9.34
N LEU A 142 -6.36 -0.51 -8.10
CA LEU A 142 -7.41 -1.46 -7.76
C LEU A 142 -8.22 -0.99 -6.53
N TYR A 143 -9.33 -1.66 -6.25
CA TYR A 143 -10.06 -1.49 -5.01
C TYR A 143 -9.58 -2.53 -3.99
N ALA A 144 -8.67 -2.11 -3.11
CA ALA A 144 -7.95 -3.00 -2.21
C ALA A 144 -8.82 -3.86 -1.28
N PRO A 145 -9.97 -3.39 -0.74
CA PRO A 145 -10.84 -4.24 0.07
C PRO A 145 -11.40 -5.46 -0.66
N ASN A 146 -11.78 -5.30 -1.95
CA ASN A 146 -12.31 -6.39 -2.74
C ASN A 146 -11.19 -7.32 -3.21
N ALA A 147 -10.04 -6.77 -3.58
CA ALA A 147 -8.86 -7.55 -3.92
C ALA A 147 -8.39 -8.42 -2.75
N ALA A 148 -8.43 -7.92 -1.51
CA ALA A 148 -8.11 -8.70 -0.32
C ALA A 148 -9.09 -9.88 -0.14
N ARG A 149 -10.39 -9.63 -0.25
CA ARG A 149 -11.41 -10.69 -0.16
C ARG A 149 -11.24 -11.71 -1.26
N TRP A 150 -10.99 -11.26 -2.49
CA TRP A 150 -10.75 -12.13 -3.62
C TRP A 150 -9.51 -13.00 -3.42
N LEU A 151 -8.37 -12.46 -2.98
CA LEU A 151 -7.17 -13.25 -2.68
C LEU A 151 -7.46 -14.36 -1.65
N LEU A 152 -8.20 -14.06 -0.59
CA LEU A 152 -8.60 -15.05 0.41
C LEU A 152 -9.47 -16.15 -0.19
N SER A 153 -10.39 -15.81 -1.11
CA SER A 153 -11.26 -16.80 -1.77
C SER A 153 -10.51 -17.74 -2.72
N GLN A 154 -9.34 -17.32 -3.23
CA GLN A 154 -8.54 -18.15 -4.14
C GLN A 154 -7.88 -19.36 -3.45
N GLY A 155 -7.80 -19.37 -2.13
CA GLY A 155 -7.25 -20.49 -1.39
C GLY A 155 -8.25 -21.66 -1.19
N GLY A 156 -9.52 -21.50 -1.53
CA GLY A 156 -10.55 -22.54 -1.33
C GLY A 156 -10.53 -23.06 0.12
N ASP A 157 -10.54 -24.38 0.27
CA ASP A 157 -10.54 -25.04 1.59
C ASP A 157 -9.23 -24.89 2.38
N ALA A 158 -8.15 -24.47 1.73
CA ALA A 158 -6.87 -24.23 2.39
C ALA A 158 -6.83 -22.92 3.18
N ILE A 159 -7.78 -21.99 2.96
CA ILE A 159 -7.90 -20.74 3.72
C ILE A 159 -9.24 -20.68 4.44
N ARG A 160 -9.19 -20.61 5.77
CA ARG A 160 -10.34 -20.33 6.62
C ARG A 160 -10.22 -18.95 7.24
N VAL A 161 -11.25 -18.13 7.12
CA VAL A 161 -11.29 -16.77 7.71
C VAL A 161 -12.29 -16.75 8.86
N GLU A 162 -11.84 -16.34 10.03
CA GLU A 162 -12.67 -16.19 11.22
C GLU A 162 -12.67 -14.75 11.72
N HIS A 163 -13.85 -14.30 12.16
CA HIS A 163 -13.98 -13.02 12.84
C HIS A 163 -13.58 -13.20 14.30
N ALA A 164 -12.37 -12.80 14.63
CA ALA A 164 -11.85 -12.85 15.97
C ALA A 164 -10.79 -11.76 16.21
N LYS A 165 -10.79 -11.19 17.40
CA LYS A 165 -9.75 -10.26 17.84
C LYS A 165 -8.73 -11.01 18.69
N VAL A 166 -7.48 -10.95 18.25
CA VAL A 166 -6.34 -11.42 19.05
C VAL A 166 -5.96 -10.31 20.02
N ASP A 167 -5.94 -10.62 21.31
CA ASP A 167 -5.58 -9.68 22.37
C ASP A 167 -4.14 -9.87 22.86
N ALA A 168 -3.54 -11.06 22.68
CA ALA A 168 -2.15 -11.30 23.02
C ALA A 168 -1.55 -12.44 22.22
N ILE A 169 -0.24 -12.37 22.01
CA ILE A 169 0.62 -13.45 21.56
C ILE A 169 1.51 -13.81 22.75
N GLU A 170 1.28 -14.98 23.33
CA GLU A 170 2.04 -15.44 24.49
C GLU A 170 3.47 -15.90 24.10
N ASP A 171 4.35 -16.07 25.06
CA ASP A 171 5.77 -16.39 24.81
C ASP A 171 5.97 -17.73 24.08
N ASP A 172 5.10 -18.71 24.32
CA ASP A 172 5.09 -20.00 23.64
C ASP A 172 4.46 -19.95 22.22
N GLY A 173 3.99 -18.77 21.79
CA GLY A 173 3.30 -18.54 20.56
C GLY A 173 1.80 -18.87 20.60
N THR A 174 1.21 -19.13 21.77
CA THR A 174 -0.23 -19.26 21.91
C THR A 174 -0.90 -17.89 21.70
N LEU A 175 -1.96 -17.86 20.88
CA LEU A 175 -2.80 -16.68 20.70
C LEU A 175 -3.93 -16.69 21.70
N ARG A 176 -4.13 -15.59 22.42
CA ARG A 176 -5.30 -15.38 23.27
C ARG A 176 -6.26 -14.42 22.55
N LEU A 177 -7.47 -14.87 22.34
CA LEU A 177 -8.53 -14.07 21.73
C LEU A 177 -9.27 -13.23 22.78
N ALA A 178 -10.00 -12.22 22.36
CA ALA A 178 -10.76 -11.32 23.22
C ALA A 178 -11.87 -12.03 24.04
N ASP A 179 -12.37 -13.16 23.55
CA ASP A 179 -13.36 -13.99 24.24
C ASP A 179 -12.73 -15.01 25.22
N GLY A 180 -11.41 -14.98 25.37
CA GLY A 180 -10.64 -15.91 26.21
C GLY A 180 -10.22 -17.21 25.52
N THR A 181 -10.67 -17.46 24.30
CA THR A 181 -10.26 -18.63 23.51
C THR A 181 -8.74 -18.61 23.28
N ARG A 182 -8.11 -19.78 23.33
CA ARG A 182 -6.68 -19.95 23.08
C ARG A 182 -6.47 -20.79 21.83
N LEU A 183 -5.65 -20.26 20.90
CA LEU A 183 -5.32 -20.92 19.64
C LEU A 183 -3.80 -21.07 19.53
N ALA A 184 -3.37 -22.14 18.88
CA ALA A 184 -1.95 -22.36 18.58
C ALA A 184 -1.78 -22.93 17.18
N ALA A 185 -0.69 -22.55 16.54
CA ALA A 185 -0.25 -23.12 15.27
C ALA A 185 1.29 -23.21 15.27
N PRO A 186 1.88 -24.06 14.39
CA PRO A 186 3.32 -24.10 14.20
C PRO A 186 3.94 -22.76 13.84
N GLN A 187 3.22 -21.95 13.06
CA GLN A 187 3.69 -20.63 12.60
C GLN A 187 2.55 -19.60 12.69
N ILE A 188 2.91 -18.34 12.99
CA ILE A 188 1.99 -17.22 13.10
C ILE A 188 2.55 -16.08 12.27
N VAL A 189 1.71 -15.46 11.43
CA VAL A 189 2.05 -14.26 10.66
C VAL A 189 1.29 -13.06 11.23
N LEU A 190 2.02 -12.05 11.68
CA LEU A 190 1.47 -10.77 12.12
C LEU A 190 1.37 -9.82 10.91
N ALA A 191 0.14 -9.52 10.47
CA ALA A 191 -0.16 -8.69 9.29
C ALA A 191 -1.32 -7.71 9.52
N ASN A 192 -1.54 -7.29 10.78
CA ASN A 192 -2.68 -6.49 11.22
C ASN A 192 -2.41 -4.96 11.20
N GLY A 193 -1.49 -4.52 10.34
CA GLY A 193 -1.24 -3.09 10.09
C GLY A 193 -0.73 -2.36 11.34
N ILE A 194 -1.34 -1.21 11.66
CA ILE A 194 -0.92 -0.40 12.81
C ILE A 194 -1.18 -1.09 14.16
N GLU A 195 -2.19 -1.95 14.22
CA GLU A 195 -2.51 -2.72 15.42
C GLU A 195 -1.45 -3.77 15.78
N ALA A 196 -0.45 -3.96 14.91
CA ALA A 196 0.68 -4.86 15.19
C ALA A 196 1.44 -4.43 16.44
N THR A 197 1.55 -3.14 16.72
CA THR A 197 2.22 -2.61 17.91
C THR A 197 1.49 -2.91 19.22
N THR A 198 0.19 -3.23 19.17
CA THR A 198 -0.57 -3.67 20.35
C THR A 198 -0.19 -5.10 20.75
N LEU A 199 0.07 -5.97 19.75
CA LEU A 199 0.44 -7.38 19.97
C LEU A 199 1.95 -7.58 20.11
N CYS A 200 2.73 -6.66 19.57
CA CYS A 200 4.19 -6.71 19.49
C CYS A 200 4.74 -5.28 19.73
N PRO A 201 4.73 -4.78 20.98
CA PRO A 201 5.10 -3.39 21.31
C PRO A 201 6.54 -3.03 20.97
N GLU A 202 7.41 -4.03 20.81
CA GLU A 202 8.81 -3.90 20.40
C GLU A 202 8.97 -3.41 18.94
N LEU A 203 7.93 -3.46 18.11
CA LEU A 203 8.00 -3.06 16.72
C LEU A 203 8.21 -1.54 16.56
N PRO A 204 9.15 -1.10 15.71
CA PRO A 204 9.40 0.32 15.46
C PRO A 204 8.38 0.93 14.48
N ILE A 205 7.11 0.60 14.62
CA ILE A 205 6.04 1.06 13.73
C ILE A 205 5.33 2.26 14.34
N ARG A 206 5.09 3.28 13.51
CA ARG A 206 4.39 4.51 13.91
C ARG A 206 3.12 4.72 13.06
N PRO A 207 2.06 5.29 13.64
CA PRO A 207 0.92 5.73 12.86
C PRO A 207 1.28 6.95 12.00
N LYS A 208 0.85 6.92 10.73
CA LYS A 208 0.92 8.06 9.81
C LYS A 208 -0.44 8.25 9.18
N LYS A 209 -1.17 9.28 9.64
CA LYS A 209 -2.53 9.60 9.18
C LYS A 209 -2.51 10.22 7.80
N GLY A 210 -3.48 9.88 6.97
CA GLY A 210 -3.70 10.50 5.67
C GLY A 210 -5.17 10.79 5.44
N HIS A 211 -5.48 11.91 4.76
CA HIS A 211 -6.82 12.31 4.34
C HIS A 211 -7.04 11.93 2.89
N LEU A 212 -8.26 11.55 2.57
CA LEU A 212 -8.75 11.26 1.22
C LEU A 212 -10.14 11.86 1.02
N LEU A 213 -10.47 12.10 -0.24
CA LEU A 213 -11.78 12.54 -0.69
C LEU A 213 -12.16 11.81 -1.97
N ILE A 214 -13.43 11.47 -2.14
CA ILE A 214 -13.98 10.93 -3.38
C ILE A 214 -15.08 11.84 -3.91
N THR A 215 -15.06 12.10 -5.22
CA THR A 215 -16.08 12.89 -5.90
C THR A 215 -17.29 12.05 -6.27
N ASP A 216 -18.35 12.70 -6.75
CA ASP A 216 -19.37 12.06 -7.57
C ASP A 216 -18.77 11.62 -8.93
N ARG A 217 -19.59 11.04 -9.79
CA ARG A 217 -19.13 10.42 -11.05
C ARG A 217 -18.92 11.46 -12.14
N TYR A 218 -17.70 11.55 -12.62
CA TYR A 218 -17.27 12.44 -13.70
C TYR A 218 -16.33 11.64 -14.64
N PRO A 219 -16.87 10.66 -15.39
CA PRO A 219 -16.06 9.80 -16.24
C PRO A 219 -15.33 10.59 -17.32
N GLY A 220 -14.07 10.22 -17.60
CA GLY A 220 -13.25 10.86 -18.61
C GLY A 220 -12.66 12.22 -18.20
N THR A 221 -12.80 12.66 -16.96
CA THR A 221 -12.15 13.88 -16.46
C THR A 221 -10.64 13.68 -16.26
N VAL A 222 -10.25 12.53 -15.76
CA VAL A 222 -8.85 12.10 -15.55
C VAL A 222 -8.69 10.70 -16.10
N HIS A 223 -7.56 10.42 -16.77
CA HIS A 223 -7.31 9.15 -17.44
C HIS A 223 -6.25 8.29 -16.77
N HIS A 224 -5.27 8.93 -16.11
CA HIS A 224 -4.14 8.27 -15.44
C HIS A 224 -4.16 8.52 -13.92
N GLN A 225 -3.39 7.76 -13.17
CA GLN A 225 -2.99 8.21 -11.83
C GLN A 225 -2.11 9.44 -12.00
N LEU A 226 -2.46 10.54 -11.35
CA LEU A 226 -1.71 11.79 -11.38
C LEU A 226 -1.03 11.98 -10.03
N VAL A 227 0.29 12.09 -10.03
CA VAL A 227 1.11 12.32 -8.84
C VAL A 227 2.09 13.44 -9.13
N GLU A 228 2.23 14.42 -8.24
CA GLU A 228 3.26 15.44 -8.41
C GLU A 228 4.67 14.88 -8.18
N LEU A 229 5.60 15.22 -9.03
CA LEU A 229 6.99 14.78 -8.89
C LEU A 229 7.69 15.48 -7.72
N GLY A 230 7.36 16.74 -7.45
CA GLY A 230 7.86 17.51 -6.30
C GLY A 230 7.54 16.90 -4.94
N TYR A 231 6.65 15.91 -4.89
CA TYR A 231 6.38 15.11 -3.71
C TYR A 231 7.62 14.32 -3.25
N VAL A 232 8.41 13.80 -4.18
CA VAL A 232 9.65 13.07 -3.87
C VAL A 232 10.66 13.99 -3.16
N THR A 233 10.75 15.25 -3.58
CA THR A 233 11.69 16.21 -2.99
C THR A 233 11.19 16.87 -1.71
N SER A 234 9.88 17.14 -1.59
CA SER A 234 9.31 17.87 -0.44
C SER A 234 8.85 16.94 0.71
N ALA A 235 8.39 15.74 0.40
CA ALA A 235 7.81 14.83 1.39
C ALA A 235 8.84 14.04 2.19
N HIS A 236 10.03 13.83 1.63
CA HIS A 236 11.13 13.13 2.32
C HIS A 236 11.98 14.06 3.20
N HIS A 237 11.82 15.38 3.08
CA HIS A 237 12.63 16.38 3.81
C HIS A 237 11.85 17.13 4.88
N SER A 238 10.55 16.88 5.08
CA SER A 238 9.78 17.53 6.13
C SER A 238 9.40 16.54 7.24
N ASP A 239 9.93 16.76 8.45
CA ASP A 239 9.48 16.08 9.67
C ASP A 239 8.08 16.53 10.13
N GLY A 240 7.39 17.35 9.33
CA GLY A 240 6.10 17.95 9.65
C GLY A 240 4.95 17.45 8.75
N ASP A 241 3.75 17.89 9.12
CA ASP A 241 2.51 17.64 8.37
C ASP A 241 2.59 18.19 6.95
N SER A 242 2.31 17.34 5.96
CA SER A 242 2.42 17.69 4.55
C SER A 242 1.21 17.24 3.73
N VAL A 243 1.05 17.86 2.56
CA VAL A 243 0.06 17.48 1.55
C VAL A 243 0.76 17.33 0.21
N ALA A 244 0.21 16.45 -0.63
CA ALA A 244 0.69 16.25 -1.99
C ALA A 244 -0.47 16.13 -2.96
N PHE A 245 -0.25 16.55 -4.20
CA PHE A 245 -1.18 16.32 -5.29
C PHE A 245 -1.15 14.84 -5.70
N ASN A 246 -2.30 14.21 -5.57
CA ASN A 246 -2.51 12.84 -5.99
C ASN A 246 -3.98 12.64 -6.35
N VAL A 247 -4.26 12.35 -7.62
CA VAL A 247 -5.63 12.11 -8.11
C VAL A 247 -5.62 10.87 -8.98
N GLN A 248 -6.60 10.00 -8.80
CA GLN A 248 -6.76 8.84 -9.66
C GLN A 248 -8.21 8.67 -10.13
N PRO A 249 -8.41 8.24 -11.40
CA PRO A 249 -9.71 7.86 -11.89
C PRO A 249 -10.13 6.52 -11.29
N ARG A 250 -11.42 6.36 -11.01
CA ARG A 250 -12.00 5.06 -10.67
C ARG A 250 -12.79 4.53 -11.88
N PRO A 251 -12.81 3.21 -12.14
CA PRO A 251 -13.64 2.64 -13.21
C PRO A 251 -15.12 3.02 -13.11
N THR A 252 -15.58 3.37 -11.90
CA THR A 252 -16.93 3.89 -11.63
C THR A 252 -17.15 5.33 -12.13
N GLY A 253 -16.12 6.01 -12.63
CA GLY A 253 -16.14 7.42 -13.07
C GLY A 253 -15.91 8.43 -11.94
N GLN A 254 -15.74 8.01 -10.71
CA GLN A 254 -15.37 8.87 -9.61
C GLN A 254 -13.88 9.24 -9.65
N LEU A 255 -13.51 10.36 -9.03
CA LEU A 255 -12.13 10.74 -8.80
C LEU A 255 -11.81 10.57 -7.32
N LEU A 256 -10.72 9.86 -7.04
CA LEU A 256 -10.18 9.73 -5.69
C LEU A 256 -9.02 10.71 -5.53
N VAL A 257 -9.14 11.60 -4.55
CA VAL A 257 -8.23 12.72 -4.30
C VAL A 257 -7.48 12.49 -3.01
N GLY A 258 -6.19 12.64 -3.03
CA GLY A 258 -5.25 12.57 -1.91
C GLY A 258 -4.04 13.46 -2.17
N SER A 259 -3.09 13.47 -1.29
CA SER A 259 -3.07 12.84 0.01
C SER A 259 -2.47 13.80 1.03
N SER A 260 -2.62 13.49 2.30
CA SER A 260 -1.92 14.17 3.38
C SER A 260 -1.06 13.20 4.18
N ARG A 261 -0.13 13.74 4.95
CA ARG A 261 0.68 13.03 5.93
C ARG A 261 0.68 13.82 7.22
N GLN A 262 0.25 13.18 8.31
CA GLN A 262 0.33 13.70 9.66
C GLN A 262 0.96 12.64 10.55
N PHE A 263 1.88 13.07 11.38
CA PHE A 263 2.59 12.23 12.34
C PHE A 263 1.99 12.40 13.73
N ASP A 264 2.31 11.46 14.62
CA ASP A 264 2.03 11.50 16.05
C ASP A 264 0.56 11.71 16.43
N THR A 265 -0.38 11.33 15.53
CA THR A 265 -1.81 11.31 15.79
C THR A 265 -2.41 9.94 15.45
N THR A 266 -3.30 9.48 16.32
CA THR A 266 -4.15 8.28 16.11
C THR A 266 -5.63 8.64 15.99
N ASP A 267 -5.98 9.93 16.07
CA ASP A 267 -7.35 10.40 15.91
C ASP A 267 -7.82 10.15 14.47
N PRO A 268 -8.87 9.33 14.24
CA PRO A 268 -9.41 9.06 12.92
C PRO A 268 -10.26 10.19 12.34
N ALA A 269 -10.51 11.26 13.09
CA ALA A 269 -11.35 12.38 12.63
C ALA A 269 -10.73 13.07 11.40
N VAL A 270 -11.60 13.51 10.47
CA VAL A 270 -11.19 14.37 9.35
C VAL A 270 -10.94 15.78 9.88
N GLU A 271 -9.72 16.28 9.67
CA GLU A 271 -9.34 17.63 10.04
C GLU A 271 -9.60 18.61 8.89
N ALA A 272 -10.57 19.51 9.08
CA ALA A 272 -10.95 20.47 8.04
C ALA A 272 -9.79 21.32 7.51
N PRO A 273 -8.85 21.82 8.33
CA PRO A 273 -7.69 22.57 7.82
C PRO A 273 -6.76 21.72 6.95
N MET A 274 -6.52 20.46 7.31
CA MET A 274 -5.68 19.54 6.52
C MET A 274 -6.36 19.18 5.20
N LEU A 275 -7.66 18.88 5.24
CA LEU A 275 -8.45 18.61 4.03
C LEU A 275 -8.44 19.82 3.09
N ALA A 276 -8.60 21.04 3.62
CA ALA A 276 -8.56 22.28 2.84
C ALA A 276 -7.19 22.47 2.16
N ARG A 277 -6.08 22.25 2.89
CA ARG A 277 -4.72 22.31 2.30
C ARG A 277 -4.54 21.28 1.17
N MET A 278 -5.03 20.05 1.37
CA MET A 278 -4.97 18.98 0.36
C MET A 278 -5.77 19.35 -0.90
N LEU A 279 -6.98 19.88 -0.73
CA LEU A 279 -7.81 20.32 -1.84
C LEU A 279 -7.20 21.52 -2.55
N GLN A 280 -6.66 22.51 -1.83
CA GLN A 280 -5.97 23.63 -2.46
C GLN A 280 -4.81 23.15 -3.33
N ARG A 281 -3.98 22.23 -2.81
CA ARG A 281 -2.89 21.62 -3.60
C ARG A 281 -3.41 20.91 -4.84
N THR A 282 -4.55 20.26 -4.74
CA THR A 282 -5.17 19.59 -5.90
C THR A 282 -5.66 20.60 -6.93
N LEU A 283 -6.28 21.71 -6.50
CA LEU A 283 -6.76 22.78 -7.39
C LEU A 283 -5.61 23.50 -8.09
N ASP A 284 -4.41 23.55 -7.51
CA ASP A 284 -3.22 24.09 -8.15
C ASP A 284 -2.82 23.31 -9.41
N TYR A 285 -3.20 22.02 -9.52
CA TYR A 285 -2.95 21.18 -10.70
C TYR A 285 -4.21 20.95 -11.55
N LEU A 286 -5.36 20.77 -10.93
CA LEU A 286 -6.65 20.47 -11.54
C LEU A 286 -7.70 21.51 -11.16
N PRO A 287 -7.62 22.76 -11.68
CA PRO A 287 -8.52 23.85 -11.27
C PRO A 287 -10.01 23.54 -11.51
N GLY A 288 -10.33 22.74 -12.54
CA GLY A 288 -11.69 22.31 -12.84
C GLY A 288 -12.34 21.44 -11.76
N LEU A 289 -11.54 20.81 -10.87
CA LEU A 289 -12.05 19.98 -9.78
C LEU A 289 -12.88 20.79 -8.77
N GLY A 290 -12.66 22.09 -8.65
CA GLY A 290 -13.45 23.00 -7.81
C GLY A 290 -14.94 23.09 -8.20
N ASN A 291 -15.30 22.68 -9.41
CA ASN A 291 -16.69 22.63 -9.88
C ASN A 291 -17.37 21.27 -9.67
N LEU A 292 -16.67 20.29 -9.09
CA LEU A 292 -17.17 18.94 -8.88
C LEU A 292 -17.70 18.77 -7.46
N ASN A 293 -18.69 17.89 -7.31
CA ASN A 293 -19.25 17.56 -6.00
C ASN A 293 -18.41 16.46 -5.31
N ALA A 294 -18.06 16.69 -4.05
CA ALA A 294 -17.50 15.67 -3.19
C ALA A 294 -18.63 14.85 -2.54
N VAL A 295 -18.44 13.53 -2.53
CA VAL A 295 -19.39 12.60 -1.89
C VAL A 295 -18.98 12.30 -0.46
N ARG A 296 -17.66 12.10 -0.24
CA ARG A 296 -17.14 11.67 1.07
C ARG A 296 -15.68 12.06 1.24
N SER A 297 -15.31 12.39 2.46
CA SER A 297 -13.92 12.44 2.92
C SER A 297 -13.72 11.49 4.11
N TRP A 298 -12.51 10.99 4.27
CA TRP A 298 -12.15 10.10 5.38
C TRP A 298 -10.65 10.13 5.62
N THR A 299 -10.22 9.45 6.66
CA THR A 299 -8.80 9.27 7.01
C THR A 299 -8.44 7.80 7.08
N GLY A 300 -7.15 7.51 7.03
CA GLY A 300 -6.59 6.19 7.28
C GLY A 300 -5.23 6.29 7.94
N MET A 301 -4.89 5.26 8.72
CA MET A 301 -3.62 5.16 9.42
C MET A 301 -2.69 4.21 8.66
N ARG A 302 -1.58 4.74 8.15
CA ARG A 302 -0.50 3.93 7.60
C ARG A 302 0.35 3.40 8.74
N ALA A 303 0.79 2.16 8.66
CA ALA A 303 1.77 1.57 9.56
C ALA A 303 3.17 1.87 9.01
N ALA A 304 3.80 2.93 9.48
CA ALA A 304 5.08 3.40 8.95
C ALA A 304 6.25 2.81 9.74
N SER A 305 7.19 2.18 9.03
CA SER A 305 8.51 1.83 9.55
C SER A 305 9.45 3.05 9.49
N PRO A 306 10.58 3.05 10.22
CA PRO A 306 11.49 4.20 10.25
C PRO A 306 12.14 4.55 8.91
N ASP A 307 12.36 3.56 8.06
CA ASP A 307 13.04 3.68 6.76
C ASP A 307 12.12 3.48 5.55
N GLY A 308 10.79 3.36 5.78
CA GLY A 308 9.80 3.17 4.74
C GLY A 308 9.68 1.74 4.19
N LEU A 309 10.64 0.86 4.46
CA LEU A 309 10.59 -0.53 4.02
C LEU A 309 9.84 -1.42 5.01
N PRO A 310 9.05 -2.41 4.54
CA PRO A 310 8.34 -3.31 5.43
C PRO A 310 9.30 -4.20 6.23
N LEU A 311 8.81 -4.74 7.34
CA LEU A 311 9.46 -5.78 8.13
C LEU A 311 8.86 -7.12 7.71
N LEU A 312 9.67 -7.93 6.99
CA LEU A 312 9.27 -9.24 6.46
C LEU A 312 10.25 -10.31 6.95
N GLY A 313 9.75 -11.29 7.70
CA GLY A 313 10.60 -12.38 8.15
C GLY A 313 10.30 -12.85 9.56
N LYS A 314 11.11 -13.80 10.05
CA LYS A 314 10.96 -14.37 11.39
C LYS A 314 11.29 -13.33 12.46
N HIS A 315 10.45 -13.25 13.49
CA HIS A 315 10.73 -12.41 14.65
C HIS A 315 12.01 -12.90 15.36
N PRO A 316 12.95 -12.02 15.75
CA PRO A 316 14.26 -12.45 16.26
C PRO A 316 14.20 -13.25 17.58
N TRP A 317 13.19 -13.01 18.42
CA TRP A 317 13.10 -13.61 19.76
C TRP A 317 11.87 -14.50 19.97
N ARG A 318 10.88 -14.47 19.04
CA ARG A 318 9.64 -15.26 19.15
C ARG A 318 9.63 -16.32 18.05
N GLU A 319 9.95 -17.54 18.42
CA GLU A 319 10.28 -18.63 17.48
C GLU A 319 9.20 -18.89 16.43
N LYS A 320 7.93 -18.80 16.81
CA LYS A 320 6.79 -19.09 15.90
C LYS A 320 6.27 -17.87 15.15
N LEU A 321 6.72 -16.65 15.52
CA LEU A 321 6.18 -15.41 15.00
C LEU A 321 6.95 -14.93 13.75
N TRP A 322 6.19 -14.61 12.71
CA TRP A 322 6.65 -14.01 11.47
C TRP A 322 5.98 -12.66 11.26
N LEU A 323 6.70 -11.70 10.74
CA LEU A 323 6.25 -10.34 10.54
C LEU A 323 5.97 -10.06 9.06
N ALA A 324 4.85 -9.38 8.79
CA ALA A 324 4.50 -8.78 7.51
C ALA A 324 3.85 -7.42 7.77
N VAL A 325 4.63 -6.46 8.29
CA VAL A 325 4.16 -5.17 8.81
C VAL A 325 5.01 -4.00 8.32
N GLY A 326 4.55 -2.78 8.52
CA GLY A 326 5.38 -1.60 8.26
C GLY A 326 5.44 -1.16 6.80
N HIS A 327 4.45 -1.50 5.98
CA HIS A 327 4.41 -1.19 4.54
C HIS A 327 4.15 0.28 4.22
N GLU A 328 4.02 1.13 5.20
CA GLU A 328 3.73 2.55 5.06
C GLU A 328 2.53 2.80 4.12
N GLY A 329 2.70 3.62 3.08
CA GLY A 329 1.69 3.92 2.06
C GLY A 329 1.64 2.93 0.88
N LEU A 330 2.57 1.98 0.80
CA LEU A 330 2.75 1.06 -0.33
C LEU A 330 2.18 -0.34 -0.12
N GLY A 331 1.49 -0.59 0.98
CA GLY A 331 1.02 -1.94 1.31
C GLY A 331 0.12 -2.58 0.26
N VAL A 332 -0.65 -1.81 -0.51
CA VAL A 332 -1.44 -2.34 -1.63
C VAL A 332 -0.53 -2.77 -2.79
N THR A 333 0.37 -1.89 -3.20
CA THR A 333 1.36 -2.20 -4.25
C THR A 333 2.16 -3.43 -3.89
N THR A 334 2.77 -3.44 -2.70
CA THR A 334 3.81 -4.40 -2.31
C THR A 334 3.29 -5.69 -1.71
N ALA A 335 1.97 -5.83 -1.48
CA ALA A 335 1.38 -7.01 -0.84
C ALA A 335 1.77 -8.34 -1.49
N PRO A 336 1.66 -8.56 -2.81
CA PRO A 336 1.96 -9.88 -3.37
C PRO A 336 3.45 -10.22 -3.34
N GLY A 337 4.34 -9.27 -3.57
CA GLY A 337 5.79 -9.49 -3.45
C GLY A 337 6.23 -9.78 -2.02
N SER A 338 5.70 -9.01 -1.06
CA SER A 338 5.92 -9.25 0.37
C SER A 338 5.46 -10.64 0.79
N ALA A 339 4.27 -11.03 0.36
CA ALA A 339 3.69 -12.33 0.68
C ALA A 339 4.49 -13.49 0.05
N HIS A 340 4.94 -13.33 -1.19
CA HIS A 340 5.76 -14.33 -1.86
C HIS A 340 7.12 -14.50 -1.19
N LEU A 341 7.78 -13.38 -0.88
CA LEU A 341 9.04 -13.39 -0.12
C LEU A 341 8.86 -14.09 1.23
N LEU A 342 7.84 -13.70 1.99
CA LEU A 342 7.57 -14.29 3.30
C LEU A 342 7.29 -15.80 3.20
N ALA A 343 6.46 -16.23 2.23
CA ALA A 343 6.15 -17.63 2.01
C ALA A 343 7.41 -18.44 1.65
N ALA A 344 8.30 -17.90 0.82
CA ALA A 344 9.58 -18.53 0.51
C ALA A 344 10.42 -18.72 1.77
N LEU A 345 10.58 -17.68 2.59
CA LEU A 345 11.33 -17.75 3.86
C LEU A 345 10.71 -18.76 4.85
N MET A 346 9.38 -18.80 4.97
CA MET A 346 8.65 -19.71 5.87
C MET A 346 8.72 -21.18 5.44
N THR A 347 8.88 -21.44 4.15
CA THR A 347 8.95 -22.80 3.59
C THR A 347 10.38 -23.29 3.31
N GLY A 348 11.38 -22.41 3.49
CA GLY A 348 12.77 -22.70 3.20
C GLY A 348 13.11 -22.68 1.69
N ALA A 349 12.24 -22.11 0.86
CA ALA A 349 12.52 -21.89 -0.55
C ALA A 349 13.45 -20.70 -0.75
N ALA A 350 14.20 -20.68 -1.86
CA ALA A 350 15.05 -19.55 -2.20
C ALA A 350 14.18 -18.33 -2.60
N PRO A 351 14.40 -17.13 -2.01
CA PRO A 351 13.74 -15.91 -2.43
C PRO A 351 14.13 -15.53 -3.87
N GLU A 352 13.20 -14.92 -4.63
CA GLU A 352 13.45 -14.44 -6.00
C GLU A 352 14.28 -13.14 -6.04
N PHE A 353 14.35 -12.42 -4.92
CA PHE A 353 15.17 -11.21 -4.74
C PHE A 353 15.71 -11.15 -3.32
N ASP A 354 16.68 -10.25 -3.07
CA ASP A 354 17.34 -10.12 -1.76
C ASP A 354 16.34 -9.81 -0.65
N ALA A 355 16.28 -10.68 0.36
CA ALA A 355 15.41 -10.54 1.52
C ALA A 355 16.01 -9.66 2.63
N ALA A 356 17.34 -9.44 2.63
CA ALA A 356 18.05 -8.78 3.72
C ALA A 356 17.52 -7.37 4.05
N PRO A 357 17.20 -6.49 3.07
CA PRO A 357 16.69 -5.17 3.35
C PRO A 357 15.36 -5.13 4.11
N TYR A 358 14.56 -6.20 4.01
CA TYR A 358 13.24 -6.29 4.63
C TYR A 358 13.24 -7.08 5.95
N ALA A 359 14.38 -7.68 6.31
CA ALA A 359 14.48 -8.46 7.55
C ALA A 359 14.02 -7.63 8.76
N PRO A 360 13.40 -8.25 9.78
CA PRO A 360 13.01 -7.57 11.01
C PRO A 360 14.20 -6.85 11.64
N ARG A 361 14.06 -5.54 11.83
CA ARG A 361 15.12 -4.64 12.30
C ARG A 361 14.56 -3.54 13.18
N GLY A 362 15.41 -2.93 14.00
CA GLY A 362 15.04 -1.79 14.85
C GLY A 362 14.05 -2.15 15.97
N LEU A 363 13.84 -3.44 16.26
CA LEU A 363 13.03 -3.87 17.37
C LEU A 363 13.71 -3.49 18.69
N ARG A 364 12.93 -3.10 19.69
CA ARG A 364 13.42 -2.74 21.02
C ARG A 364 13.34 -3.94 21.93
N GLU A 365 14.43 -4.29 22.61
CA GLU A 365 14.36 -5.27 23.68
C GLU A 365 13.43 -4.74 24.80
N MET A 366 12.41 -5.52 25.13
CA MET A 366 11.52 -5.23 26.25
C MET A 366 12.24 -5.67 27.52
N ALA A 367 12.47 -4.73 28.43
CA ALA A 367 13.15 -4.97 29.72
C ALA A 367 12.30 -5.83 30.66
#